data_16ad9109cd216b317f8a52ba22510927
#
_entry.id   16ad9109cd216b317f8a52ba22510927
#
_cell.length_a   1.000
_cell.length_b   1.000
_cell.length_c   1.000
_cell.angle_alpha   90.00
_cell.angle_beta   90.00
_cell.angle_gamma   90.00
#
_symmetry.space_group_name_H-M   'P 1'
#
loop_
_entity.id
_entity.type
_entity.pdbx_description
1 polymer ?
#
loop_
_entity_poly.entity_id
_entity_poly.type
_entity_poly.pdbx_seq_one_letter_code
_entity_poly.pdbx_strand_id
1 'polypeptide(L)'
;YIYNMRLRNINYQTYGGTYAWVKAGFKVIRKLRKRKNINSIKIPLIIFEAEKDDMVDNCGIEKFAKKAKTAQLVRMKDSKHEIFNAGEAVRDSYYRQIFLFLNHVYTAQERMNEENEYETKTDETRKILGTV
;
A
#
# COMPACT_ATOMS: atom_id res chain seq x y z
N TYR A 1 -15.16 17.56 11.34
CA TYR A 1 -16.50 17.05 11.05
C TYR A 1 -16.73 15.66 11.67
N ILE A 2 -15.90 14.67 11.40
CA ILE A 2 -16.00 13.29 11.91
C ILE A 2 -15.91 13.24 13.44
N TYR A 3 -15.02 14.03 14.05
CA TYR A 3 -14.88 14.13 15.49
C TYR A 3 -16.19 14.58 16.17
N ASN A 4 -16.83 15.63 15.65
CA ASN A 4 -18.10 16.12 16.16
C ASN A 4 -19.26 15.15 15.98
N MET A 5 -19.28 14.37 14.89
CA MET A 5 -20.25 13.29 14.70
C MET A 5 -20.10 12.18 15.74
N ARG A 6 -18.86 11.76 16.05
CA ARG A 6 -18.58 10.76 17.08
C ARG A 6 -18.98 11.22 18.47
N LEU A 7 -18.76 12.49 18.79
CA LEU A 7 -19.19 13.04 20.09
C LEU A 7 -20.71 13.09 20.29
N ARG A 8 -21.48 13.23 19.20
CA ARG A 8 -22.94 13.32 19.26
C ARG A 8 -23.67 11.98 19.35
N ASN A 9 -23.03 10.89 18.98
CA ASN A 9 -23.65 9.59 18.95
C ASN A 9 -22.77 8.55 19.65
N ILE A 10 -23.25 8.04 20.80
CA ILE A 10 -22.54 7.07 21.62
C ILE A 10 -22.18 5.78 20.88
N ASN A 11 -22.98 5.39 19.87
CA ASN A 11 -22.72 4.19 19.07
C ASN A 11 -21.48 4.30 18.19
N TYR A 12 -20.96 5.53 17.96
CA TYR A 12 -19.73 5.78 17.21
C TYR A 12 -18.52 6.06 18.10
N GLN A 13 -18.71 6.01 19.43
CA GLN A 13 -17.62 6.21 20.38
C GLN A 13 -16.87 4.90 20.60
N THR A 14 -15.56 4.96 20.47
CA THR A 14 -14.64 3.85 20.78
C THR A 14 -13.69 4.27 21.89
N TYR A 15 -13.55 3.44 22.89
CA TYR A 15 -12.76 3.74 24.11
C TYR A 15 -11.38 3.05 24.09
N GLY A 16 -10.78 2.93 22.90
CA GLY A 16 -9.47 2.31 22.71
C GLY A 16 -9.52 0.82 22.37
N GLY A 17 -8.35 0.24 22.15
CA GLY A 17 -8.19 -1.16 21.81
C GLY A 17 -8.22 -2.06 23.05
N THR A 18 -8.86 -3.22 22.92
CA THR A 18 -8.79 -4.25 23.98
C THR A 18 -7.39 -4.88 24.05
N TYR A 19 -7.03 -5.46 25.20
CA TYR A 19 -5.77 -6.22 25.33
C TYR A 19 -5.65 -7.33 24.25
N ALA A 20 -6.74 -7.98 23.91
CA ALA A 20 -6.78 -8.99 22.86
C ALA A 20 -6.42 -8.40 21.49
N TRP A 21 -6.96 -7.24 21.16
CA TRP A 21 -6.66 -6.51 19.93
C TRP A 21 -5.18 -6.11 19.86
N VAL A 22 -4.65 -5.50 20.93
CA VAL A 22 -3.23 -5.11 21.02
C VAL A 22 -2.32 -6.33 20.86
N LYS A 23 -2.63 -7.44 21.55
CA LYS A 23 -1.88 -8.70 21.45
C LYS A 23 -1.90 -9.26 20.02
N ALA A 24 -3.06 -9.22 19.35
CA ALA A 24 -3.20 -9.63 17.95
C ALA A 24 -2.36 -8.75 17.03
N GLY A 25 -2.38 -7.42 17.20
CA GLY A 25 -1.57 -6.46 16.48
C GLY A 25 -0.07 -6.78 16.58
N PHE A 26 0.45 -6.96 17.79
CA PHE A 26 1.86 -7.33 17.99
C PHE A 26 2.22 -8.69 17.36
N LYS A 27 1.31 -9.67 17.39
CA LYS A 27 1.52 -10.96 16.73
C LYS A 27 1.64 -10.80 15.20
N VAL A 28 0.78 -9.98 14.59
CA VAL A 28 0.81 -9.69 13.16
C VAL A 28 2.09 -8.92 12.77
N ILE A 29 2.44 -7.87 13.50
CA ILE A 29 3.65 -7.09 13.29
C ILE A 29 4.89 -7.99 13.31
N ARG A 30 4.99 -8.88 14.34
CA ARG A 30 6.10 -9.83 14.45
C ARG A 30 6.16 -10.81 13.27
N LYS A 31 4.99 -11.23 12.75
CA LYS A 31 4.89 -12.09 11.57
C LYS A 31 5.32 -11.35 10.29
N LEU A 32 4.84 -10.11 10.12
CA LEU A 32 5.19 -9.27 8.96
C LEU A 32 6.68 -8.91 8.90
N ARG A 33 7.32 -8.69 10.04
CA ARG A 33 8.77 -8.33 10.10
C ARG A 33 9.71 -9.47 9.70
N LYS A 34 9.24 -10.71 9.57
CA LYS A 34 10.05 -11.83 9.09
C LYS A 34 10.39 -11.65 7.61
N ARG A 35 11.69 -11.71 7.26
CA ARG A 35 12.17 -11.52 5.89
C ARG A 35 11.45 -12.42 4.86
N LYS A 36 11.16 -13.67 5.24
CA LYS A 36 10.41 -14.61 4.41
C LYS A 36 9.06 -14.04 3.98
N ASN A 37 8.32 -13.45 4.91
CA ASN A 37 6.98 -12.92 4.63
C ASN A 37 7.05 -11.62 3.81
N ILE A 38 8.05 -10.76 4.06
CA ILE A 38 8.26 -9.55 3.25
C ILE A 38 8.62 -9.94 1.81
N ASN A 39 9.49 -10.91 1.61
CA ASN A 39 9.92 -11.36 0.29
C ASN A 39 8.82 -12.11 -0.49
N SER A 40 7.77 -12.60 0.20
CA SER A 40 6.61 -13.22 -0.47
C SER A 40 5.63 -12.20 -1.07
N ILE A 41 5.76 -10.92 -0.73
CA ILE A 41 4.94 -9.87 -1.31
C ILE A 41 5.45 -9.59 -2.73
N LYS A 42 4.62 -9.87 -3.73
CA LYS A 42 4.94 -9.69 -5.16
C LYS A 42 4.15 -8.56 -5.80
N ILE A 43 3.04 -8.17 -5.18
CA ILE A 43 2.21 -7.07 -5.67
C ILE A 43 2.92 -5.72 -5.42
N PRO A 44 2.77 -4.74 -6.32
CA PRO A 44 3.22 -3.38 -6.08
C PRO A 44 2.56 -2.80 -4.82
N LEU A 45 3.33 -2.07 -4.03
CA LEU A 45 2.86 -1.44 -2.80
C LEU A 45 3.21 0.04 -2.81
N ILE A 46 2.27 0.89 -2.44
CA ILE A 46 2.54 2.25 -1.99
C ILE A 46 2.31 2.32 -0.48
N ILE A 47 3.27 2.87 0.24
CA ILE A 47 3.23 3.01 1.69
C ILE A 47 3.34 4.49 2.00
N PHE A 48 2.36 5.02 2.72
CA PHE A 48 2.41 6.40 3.18
C PHE A 48 2.92 6.47 4.62
N GLU A 49 3.85 7.37 4.85
CA GLU A 49 4.41 7.67 6.17
C GLU A 49 4.01 9.09 6.55
N ALA A 50 3.27 9.24 7.63
CA ALA A 50 2.93 10.55 8.18
C ALA A 50 4.12 11.11 8.96
N GLU A 51 4.57 12.33 8.63
CA GLU A 51 5.74 12.94 9.27
C GLU A 51 5.57 13.12 10.77
N LYS A 52 4.37 13.50 11.21
CA LYS A 52 4.02 13.78 12.61
C LYS A 52 3.12 12.70 13.20
N ASP A 53 3.40 11.42 12.82
CA ASP A 53 2.65 10.27 13.34
C ASP A 53 2.97 10.08 14.83
N ASP A 54 1.93 10.09 15.64
CA ASP A 54 1.99 9.88 17.08
C ASP A 54 1.44 8.50 17.50
N MET A 55 0.97 7.70 16.54
CA MET A 55 0.36 6.39 16.75
C MET A 55 1.29 5.25 16.34
N VAL A 56 2.09 5.44 15.28
CA VAL A 56 2.93 4.42 14.66
C VAL A 56 4.37 4.89 14.56
N ASP A 57 5.30 3.97 14.82
CA ASP A 57 6.74 4.22 14.69
C ASP A 57 7.18 4.25 13.21
N ASN A 58 7.52 5.43 12.72
CA ASN A 58 8.00 5.66 11.37
C ASN A 58 9.27 4.85 11.04
N CYS A 59 10.14 4.62 12.02
CA CYS A 59 11.32 3.77 11.85
C CYS A 59 10.92 2.32 11.46
N GLY A 60 9.79 1.84 11.97
CA GLY A 60 9.22 0.54 11.61
C GLY A 60 8.73 0.50 10.17
N ILE A 61 8.07 1.56 9.72
CA ILE A 61 7.57 1.72 8.33
C ILE A 61 8.75 1.75 7.36
N GLU A 62 9.75 2.60 7.61
CA GLU A 62 10.95 2.72 6.78
C GLU A 62 11.72 1.39 6.66
N LYS A 63 11.90 0.68 7.78
CA LYS A 63 12.57 -0.63 7.79
C LYS A 63 11.82 -1.68 6.97
N PHE A 64 10.49 -1.62 7.00
CA PHE A 64 9.67 -2.50 6.19
C PHE A 64 9.81 -2.15 4.70
N ALA A 65 9.62 -0.88 4.33
CA ALA A 65 9.72 -0.40 2.96
C ALA A 65 11.09 -0.71 2.32
N LYS A 66 12.19 -0.51 3.05
CA LYS A 66 13.54 -0.87 2.58
C LYS A 66 13.72 -2.36 2.27
N LYS A 67 12.94 -3.24 2.91
CA LYS A 67 13.02 -4.70 2.71
C LYS A 67 12.05 -5.20 1.65
N ALA A 68 10.93 -4.54 1.47
CA ALA A 68 9.90 -4.90 0.51
C ALA A 68 10.28 -4.34 -0.87
N LYS A 69 10.77 -5.22 -1.77
CA LYS A 69 11.29 -4.82 -3.09
C LYS A 69 10.26 -4.14 -3.99
N THR A 70 8.98 -4.40 -3.75
CA THR A 70 7.85 -3.87 -4.52
C THR A 70 7.24 -2.63 -3.88
N ALA A 71 7.81 -2.12 -2.78
CA ALA A 71 7.26 -1.01 -2.03
C ALA A 71 7.86 0.34 -2.45
N GLN A 72 6.96 1.30 -2.71
CA GLN A 72 7.27 2.72 -2.81
C GLN A 72 6.87 3.39 -1.50
N LEU A 73 7.81 4.05 -0.84
CA LEU A 73 7.56 4.84 0.37
C LEU A 73 7.37 6.30 0.02
N VAL A 74 6.26 6.88 0.46
CA VAL A 74 5.94 8.30 0.29
C VAL A 74 5.77 8.95 1.67
N ARG A 75 6.65 9.90 1.99
CA ARG A 75 6.55 10.68 3.22
C ARG A 75 5.65 11.89 3.01
N MET A 76 4.60 11.97 3.82
CA MET A 76 3.64 13.06 3.82
C MET A 76 4.01 14.09 4.89
N LYS A 77 4.54 15.23 4.46
CA LYS A 77 4.88 16.34 5.35
C LYS A 77 3.63 16.91 6.01
N ASP A 78 3.80 17.43 7.22
CA ASP A 78 2.74 18.09 7.99
C ASP A 78 1.47 17.25 8.22
N SER A 79 1.57 15.94 8.08
CA SER A 79 0.47 15.00 8.31
C SER A 79 0.63 14.25 9.63
N LYS A 80 -0.49 13.94 10.26
CA LYS A 80 -0.65 12.99 11.36
C LYS A 80 -1.12 11.64 10.81
N HIS A 81 -1.30 10.66 11.70
CA HIS A 81 -1.67 9.28 11.40
C HIS A 81 -2.79 9.14 10.35
N GLU A 82 -3.86 9.90 10.50
CA GLU A 82 -4.98 9.92 9.54
C GLU A 82 -4.71 10.93 8.41
N ILE A 83 -3.82 10.61 7.48
CA ILE A 83 -3.38 11.48 6.38
C ILE A 83 -4.57 11.97 5.54
N PHE A 84 -5.58 11.12 5.31
CA PHE A 84 -6.80 11.46 4.57
C PHE A 84 -7.68 12.51 5.28
N ASN A 85 -7.47 12.75 6.58
CA ASN A 85 -8.10 13.79 7.38
C ASN A 85 -7.24 15.04 7.56
N ALA A 86 -6.09 15.12 6.92
CA ALA A 86 -5.21 16.29 6.95
C ALA A 86 -5.83 17.50 6.24
N GLY A 87 -5.17 18.64 6.33
CA GLY A 87 -5.55 19.85 5.59
C GLY A 87 -5.57 19.61 4.07
N GLU A 88 -6.31 20.44 3.34
CA GLU A 88 -6.62 20.27 1.92
C GLU A 88 -5.37 19.98 1.06
N ALA A 89 -4.33 20.79 1.20
CA ALA A 89 -3.10 20.63 0.40
C ALA A 89 -2.42 19.27 0.61
N VAL A 90 -2.38 18.77 1.85
CA VAL A 90 -1.81 17.46 2.19
C VAL A 90 -2.69 16.35 1.64
N ARG A 91 -4.00 16.46 1.81
CA ARG A 91 -4.99 15.51 1.31
C ARG A 91 -4.96 15.39 -0.21
N ASP A 92 -4.89 16.51 -0.93
CA ASP A 92 -4.80 16.52 -2.40
C ASP A 92 -3.50 15.88 -2.87
N SER A 93 -2.38 16.16 -2.22
CA SER A 93 -1.12 15.49 -2.49
C SER A 93 -1.20 13.99 -2.26
N TYR A 94 -1.85 13.56 -1.16
CA TYR A 94 -2.06 12.15 -0.83
C TYR A 94 -2.84 11.41 -1.92
N TYR A 95 -3.99 11.93 -2.33
CA TYR A 95 -4.79 11.31 -3.39
C TYR A 95 -4.08 11.34 -4.74
N ARG A 96 -3.39 12.43 -5.06
CA ARG A 96 -2.57 12.49 -6.28
C ARG A 96 -1.54 11.37 -6.34
N GLN A 97 -0.82 11.10 -5.26
CA GLN A 97 0.15 10.01 -5.20
C GLN A 97 -0.50 8.65 -5.39
N ILE A 98 -1.69 8.42 -4.82
CA ILE A 98 -2.46 7.19 -5.02
C ILE A 98 -2.79 7.01 -6.50
N PHE A 99 -3.37 8.03 -7.15
CA PHE A 99 -3.77 7.93 -8.56
C PHE A 99 -2.57 7.76 -9.49
N LEU A 100 -1.46 8.45 -9.24
CA LEU A 100 -0.24 8.26 -10.01
C LEU A 100 0.30 6.84 -9.89
N PHE A 101 0.31 6.29 -8.68
CA PHE A 101 0.74 4.92 -8.44
C PHE A 101 -0.18 3.90 -9.15
N LEU A 102 -1.48 4.05 -9.01
CA LEU A 102 -2.46 3.17 -9.67
C LEU A 102 -2.32 3.21 -11.20
N ASN A 103 -2.20 4.41 -11.78
CA ASN A 103 -2.00 4.58 -13.21
C ASN A 103 -0.70 3.91 -13.69
N HIS A 104 0.39 4.06 -12.93
CA HIS A 104 1.66 3.41 -13.25
C HIS A 104 1.54 1.87 -13.23
N VAL A 105 0.89 1.32 -12.21
CA VAL A 105 0.69 -0.13 -12.09
C VAL A 105 -0.20 -0.66 -13.21
N TYR A 106 -1.27 0.05 -13.55
CA TYR A 106 -2.19 -0.32 -14.61
C TYR A 106 -1.49 -0.34 -15.98
N THR A 107 -0.79 0.74 -16.32
CA THR A 107 -0.06 0.84 -17.59
C THR A 107 1.05 -0.22 -17.72
N ALA A 108 1.74 -0.54 -16.62
CA ALA A 108 2.73 -1.61 -16.63
C ALA A 108 2.09 -2.99 -16.88
N GLN A 109 0.91 -3.25 -16.31
CA GLN A 109 0.18 -4.49 -16.52
C GLN A 109 -0.34 -4.62 -17.95
N GLU A 110 -0.82 -3.54 -18.56
CA GLU A 110 -1.25 -3.54 -19.97
C GLU A 110 -0.10 -3.90 -20.90
N ARG A 111 1.06 -3.27 -20.74
CA ARG A 111 2.26 -3.59 -21.55
C ARG A 111 2.67 -5.05 -21.42
N MET A 112 2.68 -5.60 -20.22
CA MET A 112 3.01 -7.01 -20.01
C MET A 112 2.01 -7.95 -20.70
N ASN A 113 0.73 -7.59 -20.69
CA ASN A 113 -0.30 -8.38 -21.37
C ASN A 113 -0.13 -8.34 -22.90
N GLU A 114 0.19 -7.18 -23.46
CA GLU A 114 0.47 -6.99 -24.90
C GLU A 114 1.72 -7.80 -25.33
N GLU A 115 2.80 -7.74 -24.54
CA GLU A 115 4.01 -8.53 -24.81
C GLU A 115 3.74 -10.04 -24.79
N ASN A 116 3.02 -10.53 -23.78
CA ASN A 116 2.66 -11.95 -23.68
C ASN A 116 1.77 -12.41 -24.84
N GLU A 117 0.83 -11.57 -25.28
CA GLU A 117 -0.05 -11.86 -26.43
C GLU A 117 0.76 -11.94 -27.75
N TYR A 118 1.72 -11.04 -27.92
CA TYR A 118 2.63 -11.05 -29.06
C TYR A 118 3.51 -12.30 -29.09
N GLU A 119 4.11 -12.70 -27.96
CA GLU A 119 4.92 -13.91 -27.85
C GLU A 119 4.11 -15.16 -28.16
N THR A 120 2.89 -15.25 -27.64
CA THR A 120 1.99 -16.38 -27.88
C THR A 120 1.67 -16.54 -29.37
N LYS A 121 1.31 -15.43 -30.05
CA LYS A 121 1.04 -15.42 -31.49
C LYS A 121 2.26 -15.81 -32.34
N THR A 122 3.45 -15.38 -31.90
CA THR A 122 4.70 -15.70 -32.60
C THR A 122 5.05 -17.17 -32.46
N ASP A 123 4.84 -17.77 -31.31
CA ASP A 123 5.08 -19.20 -31.07
C ASP A 123 4.08 -20.10 -31.82
N GLU A 124 2.82 -19.67 -31.88
CA GLU A 124 1.82 -20.37 -32.72
C GLU A 124 2.21 -20.35 -34.21
N THR A 125 2.64 -19.21 -34.72
CA THR A 125 3.09 -19.05 -36.09
C THR A 125 4.33 -19.94 -36.41
N ARG A 126 5.29 -19.99 -35.47
CA ARG A 126 6.47 -20.89 -35.62
C ARG A 126 6.10 -22.36 -35.63
N LYS A 127 5.14 -22.79 -34.82
CA LYS A 127 4.64 -24.19 -34.82
C LYS A 127 3.98 -24.56 -36.15
N ILE A 128 3.21 -23.64 -36.73
CA ILE A 128 2.55 -23.86 -38.03
C ILE A 128 3.58 -23.93 -39.16
N LEU A 129 4.59 -23.07 -39.18
CA LEU A 129 5.64 -23.06 -40.21
C LEU A 129 6.68 -24.18 -40.04
N GLY A 130 6.87 -24.71 -38.85
CA GLY A 130 7.80 -25.80 -38.58
C GLY A 130 7.24 -27.21 -38.81
N THR A 131 6.00 -27.35 -39.29
CA THR A 131 5.31 -28.62 -39.56
C THR A 131 5.23 -28.96 -41.09
N VAL A 132 6.03 -28.25 -41.90
CA VAL A 132 6.16 -28.50 -43.36
C VAL A 132 7.48 -29.26 -43.66
#